data_eaeaf167076c146f243a36c0bc92e078
#
_entry.id   eaeaf167076c146f243a36c0bc92e078
#
_cell.length_a   1.000
_cell.length_b   1.000
_cell.length_c   1.000
_cell.angle_alpha   90.00
_cell.angle_beta   90.00
_cell.angle_gamma   90.00
#
_symmetry.space_group_name_H-M   'P 1'
#
loop_
_entity.id
_entity.type
_entity.pdbx_description
1 polymer ?
#
loop_
_entity_poly.entity_id
_entity_poly.type
_entity_poly.pdbx_seq_one_letter_code
_entity_poly.pdbx_strand_id
1 'polypeptide(L)'
;MRNVHILCPILAPVLINAYRSEAKLFIGGDHIRSQEGTTQGDPLAMAMYAIGTLPLIQSLKEGVVQSWYADDASAGGTLAPLRRWWDRLQAEGPQFGYFPNAEKTWLIVKPEQAKSAEEQFQSTGIRITAHGERHLGAALGCRSFVKEYVRGKVVGWVSEIESLSRIAMSQPQAAYAALTHGLTAKWTFIMRTIPDIEDEMQPLEDAIRYSFLPALTGRQAFSDTERDLLALPARHGGLGISNPTKCASSQFNASSRISEPLVTLIQQQCTSYPAQAQAEQREAKATVQSSNRQAVNEEADSVKAKLSKPQQTAMEQASEKGASAWLTTIPIADYGFSLHKQAFRDALCVRYGWQPARLPSHCPCGEAFSVGHALSCSKGALPSIRHNRIRDLTAELLTEVCPNVAVEPVLQPLTGEGFSLRTTNVQDDARLDIKAQDFWDHSKRSAFFDVRVFNSHAPSNCRTTTAACYRRHEQEKRRTYERRVLEVEHGTFTPLVMSTSGGWGPSATVVYKRLASLISAKVSQPYSTTLYFIRCKLAFSIIDSTVMCLRGARSSFHQPARELNLNEQPLDLVASEARW
;
A
#
# COMPACT_ATOMS: atom_id res chain seq x y z
N MET A 1 -38.47 11.37 5.48
CA MET A 1 -38.37 12.86 5.58
C MET A 1 -38.84 13.38 6.94
N ARG A 2 -40.04 12.99 7.45
CA ARG A 2 -40.54 13.45 8.77
C ARG A 2 -39.52 13.28 9.90
N ASN A 3 -38.94 12.10 10.05
CA ASN A 3 -37.96 11.82 11.09
C ASN A 3 -36.66 12.63 10.93
N VAL A 4 -36.26 12.96 9.72
CA VAL A 4 -35.09 13.79 9.46
C VAL A 4 -35.30 15.21 10.01
N HIS A 5 -36.48 15.79 9.79
CA HIS A 5 -36.82 17.12 10.35
C HIS A 5 -36.75 17.15 11.89
N ILE A 6 -37.17 16.06 12.53
CA ILE A 6 -37.24 15.96 13.99
C ILE A 6 -35.86 15.65 14.59
N LEU A 7 -35.14 14.66 14.00
CA LEU A 7 -33.92 14.07 14.59
C LEU A 7 -32.63 14.74 14.08
N CYS A 8 -32.65 15.30 12.86
CA CYS A 8 -31.48 15.92 12.27
C CYS A 8 -31.87 17.09 11.33
N PRO A 9 -32.40 18.20 11.86
CA PRO A 9 -32.94 19.32 11.07
C PRO A 9 -31.90 19.96 10.14
N ILE A 10 -30.60 19.89 10.47
CA ILE A 10 -29.50 20.41 9.63
C ILE A 10 -29.42 19.68 8.28
N LEU A 11 -29.69 18.37 8.25
CA LEU A 11 -29.68 17.59 7.01
C LEU A 11 -30.96 17.66 6.22
N ALA A 12 -32.08 18.11 6.83
CA ALA A 12 -33.39 18.11 6.21
C ALA A 12 -33.43 18.88 4.87
N PRO A 13 -32.90 20.11 4.73
CA PRO A 13 -32.93 20.83 3.46
C PRO A 13 -32.17 20.12 2.34
N VAL A 14 -31.00 19.53 2.66
CA VAL A 14 -30.15 18.81 1.71
C VAL A 14 -30.87 17.55 1.21
N LEU A 15 -31.40 16.75 2.12
CA LEU A 15 -32.08 15.49 1.81
C LEU A 15 -33.41 15.71 1.07
N ILE A 16 -34.17 16.73 1.45
CA ILE A 16 -35.41 17.09 0.74
C ILE A 16 -35.09 17.49 -0.69
N ASN A 17 -34.07 18.33 -0.90
CA ASN A 17 -33.68 18.73 -2.25
C ASN A 17 -33.15 17.55 -3.10
N ALA A 18 -32.42 16.62 -2.50
CA ALA A 18 -31.91 15.44 -3.20
C ALA A 18 -32.99 14.41 -3.55
N TYR A 19 -34.00 14.23 -2.68
CA TYR A 19 -34.97 13.12 -2.75
C TYR A 19 -36.43 13.57 -2.91
N ARG A 20 -36.70 14.86 -3.21
CA ARG A 20 -38.07 15.35 -3.44
C ARG A 20 -38.68 14.87 -4.75
N SER A 21 -37.85 14.46 -5.70
CA SER A 21 -38.24 13.99 -7.02
C SER A 21 -37.82 12.55 -7.22
N GLU A 22 -38.56 11.80 -8.03
CA GLU A 22 -38.23 10.44 -8.43
C GLU A 22 -36.82 10.38 -9.05
N ALA A 23 -35.99 9.44 -8.63
CA ALA A 23 -34.69 9.18 -9.25
C ALA A 23 -34.88 8.24 -10.46
N LYS A 24 -34.21 8.55 -11.57
CA LYS A 24 -34.13 7.66 -12.71
C LYS A 24 -32.93 6.76 -12.59
N LEU A 25 -33.16 5.45 -12.59
CA LEU A 25 -32.12 4.42 -12.59
C LEU A 25 -32.01 3.87 -14.02
N PHE A 26 -30.86 4.08 -14.66
CA PHE A 26 -30.64 3.63 -16.04
C PHE A 26 -30.09 2.21 -16.07
N ILE A 27 -30.75 1.32 -16.82
CA ILE A 27 -30.38 -0.09 -16.96
C ILE A 27 -30.47 -0.46 -18.45
N GLY A 28 -29.36 -0.77 -19.10
CA GLY A 28 -29.34 -1.30 -20.46
C GLY A 28 -29.96 -0.41 -21.54
N GLY A 29 -29.96 0.92 -21.35
CA GLY A 29 -30.61 1.88 -22.27
C GLY A 29 -32.03 2.30 -21.88
N ASP A 30 -32.67 1.56 -20.97
CA ASP A 30 -33.96 1.91 -20.37
C ASP A 30 -33.77 2.57 -19.00
N HIS A 31 -34.85 3.08 -18.40
CA HIS A 31 -34.79 3.63 -17.05
C HIS A 31 -35.99 3.17 -16.21
N ILE A 32 -35.70 2.90 -14.94
CA ILE A 32 -36.69 2.63 -13.90
C ILE A 32 -36.80 3.87 -13.01
N ARG A 33 -38.00 4.19 -12.55
CA ARG A 33 -38.21 5.26 -11.57
C ARG A 33 -38.16 4.71 -10.17
N SER A 34 -37.26 5.25 -9.36
CA SER A 34 -37.17 4.97 -7.92
C SER A 34 -37.94 6.05 -7.18
N GLN A 35 -39.02 5.65 -6.49
CA GLN A 35 -39.92 6.58 -5.79
C GLN A 35 -39.77 6.50 -4.27
N GLU A 36 -39.23 5.40 -3.74
CA GLU A 36 -39.08 5.13 -2.33
C GLU A 36 -37.65 4.70 -1.97
N GLY A 37 -37.28 4.90 -0.71
CA GLY A 37 -35.99 4.51 -0.19
C GLY A 37 -34.85 5.49 -0.50
N THR A 38 -33.63 4.99 -0.44
CA THR A 38 -32.39 5.73 -0.74
C THR A 38 -31.65 5.06 -1.89
N THR A 39 -31.00 5.86 -2.72
CA THR A 39 -30.22 5.33 -3.86
C THR A 39 -28.99 4.60 -3.31
N GLN A 40 -28.80 3.35 -3.74
CA GLN A 40 -27.61 2.58 -3.41
C GLN A 40 -26.35 3.29 -3.94
N GLY A 41 -25.35 3.49 -3.06
CA GLY A 41 -24.13 4.26 -3.36
C GLY A 41 -24.19 5.74 -2.96
N ASP A 42 -25.34 6.26 -2.53
CA ASP A 42 -25.42 7.61 -1.95
C ASP A 42 -24.66 7.65 -0.63
N PRO A 43 -23.72 8.59 -0.43
CA PRO A 43 -22.98 8.72 0.85
C PRO A 43 -23.89 8.95 2.08
N LEU A 44 -25.07 9.49 1.91
CA LEU A 44 -26.03 9.77 2.99
C LEU A 44 -27.06 8.65 3.19
N ALA A 45 -27.08 7.63 2.32
CA ALA A 45 -28.08 6.55 2.38
C ALA A 45 -28.15 5.86 3.73
N MET A 46 -26.99 5.51 4.33
CA MET A 46 -26.92 4.87 5.65
C MET A 46 -27.43 5.78 6.77
N ALA A 47 -27.10 7.06 6.73
CA ALA A 47 -27.59 8.03 7.71
C ALA A 47 -29.12 8.21 7.62
N MET A 48 -29.66 8.29 6.40
CA MET A 48 -31.09 8.39 6.17
C MET A 48 -31.84 7.16 6.64
N TYR A 49 -31.30 5.97 6.37
CA TYR A 49 -31.87 4.71 6.81
C TYR A 49 -31.88 4.64 8.35
N ALA A 50 -30.76 4.95 9.00
CA ALA A 50 -30.66 4.99 10.46
C ALA A 50 -31.65 5.97 11.09
N ILE A 51 -31.78 7.20 10.56
CA ILE A 51 -32.74 8.19 11.05
C ILE A 51 -34.19 7.71 10.82
N GLY A 52 -34.45 7.07 9.70
CA GLY A 52 -35.78 6.53 9.36
C GLY A 52 -36.23 5.42 10.32
N THR A 53 -35.31 4.52 10.67
CA THR A 53 -35.59 3.34 11.53
C THR A 53 -35.40 3.58 13.03
N LEU A 54 -34.72 4.68 13.42
CA LEU A 54 -34.42 4.94 14.84
C LEU A 54 -35.64 4.89 15.79
N PRO A 55 -36.83 5.43 15.45
CA PRO A 55 -38.00 5.30 16.33
C PRO A 55 -38.44 3.84 16.53
N LEU A 56 -38.38 3.01 15.48
CA LEU A 56 -38.62 1.57 15.58
C LEU A 56 -37.60 0.91 16.53
N ILE A 57 -36.31 1.20 16.31
CA ILE A 57 -35.24 0.65 17.16
C ILE A 57 -35.46 1.03 18.64
N GLN A 58 -35.86 2.27 18.88
CA GLN A 58 -36.14 2.75 20.24
C GLN A 58 -37.37 2.06 20.89
N SER A 59 -38.40 1.76 20.12
CA SER A 59 -39.58 1.05 20.64
C SER A 59 -39.27 -0.39 21.04
N LEU A 60 -38.26 -1.02 20.40
CA LEU A 60 -37.92 -2.44 20.60
C LEU A 60 -36.92 -2.73 21.73
N LYS A 61 -36.48 -1.73 22.49
CA LYS A 61 -35.36 -1.85 23.47
C LYS A 61 -35.63 -2.76 24.68
N GLU A 62 -36.84 -3.07 24.97
CA GLU A 62 -37.20 -3.67 26.24
C GLU A 62 -36.74 -5.12 26.38
N GLY A 63 -35.81 -5.38 27.33
CA GLY A 63 -35.41 -6.71 27.74
C GLY A 63 -34.40 -7.42 26.82
N VAL A 64 -33.89 -6.76 25.80
CA VAL A 64 -32.87 -7.29 24.86
C VAL A 64 -31.72 -6.31 24.63
N VAL A 65 -30.55 -6.84 24.28
CA VAL A 65 -29.46 -6.07 23.71
C VAL A 65 -29.57 -6.18 22.21
N GLN A 66 -29.82 -5.07 21.52
CA GLN A 66 -29.95 -5.06 20.06
C GLN A 66 -28.88 -4.24 19.38
N SER A 67 -28.52 -4.62 18.18
CA SER A 67 -27.64 -3.86 17.27
C SER A 67 -28.17 -3.94 15.85
N TRP A 68 -27.98 -2.86 15.09
CA TRP A 68 -28.47 -2.75 13.73
C TRP A 68 -27.34 -2.33 12.81
N TYR A 69 -27.15 -3.06 11.73
CA TYR A 69 -26.24 -2.72 10.66
C TYR A 69 -27.01 -2.67 9.34
N ALA A 70 -27.36 -1.46 8.91
CA ALA A 70 -28.31 -1.23 7.82
C ALA A 70 -29.64 -1.97 8.11
N ASP A 71 -30.04 -2.84 7.18
CA ASP A 71 -31.25 -3.69 7.28
C ASP A 71 -31.07 -4.95 8.14
N ASP A 72 -29.83 -5.28 8.53
CA ASP A 72 -29.56 -6.44 9.39
C ASP A 72 -29.80 -6.08 10.87
N ALA A 73 -30.90 -6.54 11.43
CA ALA A 73 -31.24 -6.40 12.85
C ALA A 73 -30.75 -7.61 13.63
N SER A 74 -30.10 -7.39 14.77
CA SER A 74 -29.63 -8.44 15.69
C SER A 74 -30.08 -8.14 17.11
N ALA A 75 -30.49 -9.17 17.85
CA ALA A 75 -30.84 -9.05 19.24
C ALA A 75 -30.28 -10.21 20.07
N GLY A 76 -29.80 -9.91 21.27
CA GLY A 76 -29.31 -10.89 22.25
C GLY A 76 -30.06 -10.79 23.57
N GLY A 77 -30.35 -11.93 24.21
CA GLY A 77 -31.07 -11.98 25.49
C GLY A 77 -31.58 -13.37 25.84
N THR A 78 -32.46 -13.46 26.83
CA THR A 78 -33.18 -14.70 27.16
C THR A 78 -34.34 -14.92 26.18
N LEU A 79 -34.82 -16.16 26.06
CA LEU A 79 -35.77 -16.55 25.02
C LEU A 79 -37.09 -15.74 25.05
N ALA A 80 -37.68 -15.53 26.20
CA ALA A 80 -38.98 -14.84 26.32
C ALA A 80 -38.90 -13.33 25.90
N PRO A 81 -37.90 -12.53 26.33
CA PRO A 81 -37.68 -11.19 25.76
C PRO A 81 -37.39 -11.19 24.28
N LEU A 82 -36.57 -12.12 23.76
CA LEU A 82 -36.28 -12.24 22.32
C LEU A 82 -37.55 -12.55 21.52
N ARG A 83 -38.44 -13.39 22.06
CA ARG A 83 -39.73 -13.68 21.42
C ARG A 83 -40.59 -12.41 21.34
N ARG A 84 -40.74 -11.66 22.44
CA ARG A 84 -41.47 -10.38 22.44
C ARG A 84 -40.86 -9.36 21.47
N TRP A 85 -39.54 -9.28 21.43
CA TRP A 85 -38.82 -8.42 20.48
C TRP A 85 -39.15 -8.77 19.02
N TRP A 86 -39.17 -10.06 18.69
CA TRP A 86 -39.52 -10.54 17.36
C TRP A 86 -40.98 -10.23 17.01
N ASP A 87 -41.92 -10.52 17.88
CA ASP A 87 -43.33 -10.27 17.65
C ASP A 87 -43.62 -8.78 17.46
N ARG A 88 -42.97 -7.92 18.25
CA ARG A 88 -43.05 -6.46 18.08
C ARG A 88 -42.40 -5.98 16.79
N LEU A 89 -41.24 -6.52 16.42
CA LEU A 89 -40.59 -6.18 15.18
C LEU A 89 -41.45 -6.52 13.95
N GLN A 90 -42.15 -7.64 13.98
CA GLN A 90 -43.13 -8.03 12.96
C GLN A 90 -44.35 -7.10 12.90
N ALA A 91 -44.85 -6.69 14.04
CA ALA A 91 -46.04 -5.85 14.16
C ALA A 91 -45.77 -4.37 13.80
N GLU A 92 -44.67 -3.80 14.30
CA GLU A 92 -44.34 -2.39 14.19
C GLU A 92 -43.47 -2.07 12.94
N GLY A 93 -42.60 -3.00 12.53
CA GLY A 93 -41.64 -2.81 11.42
C GLY A 93 -42.28 -2.29 10.13
N PRO A 94 -43.40 -2.85 9.65
CA PRO A 94 -44.03 -2.39 8.39
C PRO A 94 -44.39 -0.90 8.35
N GLN A 95 -44.70 -0.30 9.52
CA GLN A 95 -44.97 1.15 9.60
C GLN A 95 -43.75 2.03 9.28
N PHE A 96 -42.55 1.44 9.39
CA PHE A 96 -41.25 2.08 9.10
C PHE A 96 -40.65 1.58 7.79
N GLY A 97 -41.40 0.78 7.00
CA GLY A 97 -40.89 0.16 5.78
C GLY A 97 -39.93 -1.00 6.02
N TYR A 98 -39.88 -1.55 7.25
CA TYR A 98 -39.04 -2.68 7.62
C TYR A 98 -39.87 -3.97 7.69
N PHE A 99 -39.58 -4.92 6.81
CA PHE A 99 -40.31 -6.18 6.70
C PHE A 99 -39.41 -7.36 7.08
N PRO A 100 -39.40 -7.82 8.34
CA PRO A 100 -38.53 -8.92 8.77
C PRO A 100 -38.93 -10.23 8.08
N ASN A 101 -37.91 -10.94 7.56
CA ASN A 101 -38.11 -12.22 6.87
C ASN A 101 -37.76 -13.38 7.81
N ALA A 102 -38.76 -14.11 8.27
CA ALA A 102 -38.59 -15.22 9.20
C ALA A 102 -37.70 -16.35 8.62
N GLU A 103 -37.86 -16.67 7.33
CA GLU A 103 -37.08 -17.74 6.69
C GLU A 103 -35.58 -17.45 6.58
N LYS A 104 -35.22 -16.16 6.62
CA LYS A 104 -33.81 -15.71 6.62
C LYS A 104 -33.29 -15.40 8.02
N THR A 105 -34.18 -15.45 9.03
CA THR A 105 -33.81 -15.14 10.41
C THR A 105 -33.37 -16.40 11.16
N TRP A 106 -32.26 -16.29 11.87
CA TRP A 106 -31.71 -17.37 12.66
C TRP A 106 -31.73 -17.04 14.16
N LEU A 107 -32.18 -18.00 14.97
CA LEU A 107 -32.03 -18.00 16.41
C LEU A 107 -30.91 -18.98 16.79
N ILE A 108 -29.79 -18.43 17.24
CA ILE A 108 -28.64 -19.22 17.68
C ILE A 108 -28.75 -19.39 19.19
N VAL A 109 -28.80 -20.61 19.67
CA VAL A 109 -28.97 -20.92 21.10
C VAL A 109 -27.91 -21.89 21.59
N LYS A 110 -27.72 -21.95 22.91
CA LYS A 110 -26.91 -23.02 23.51
C LYS A 110 -27.65 -24.36 23.36
N PRO A 111 -26.93 -25.50 23.23
CA PRO A 111 -27.57 -26.81 23.07
C PRO A 111 -28.64 -27.13 24.12
N GLU A 112 -28.41 -26.71 25.39
CA GLU A 112 -29.31 -26.93 26.50
C GLU A 112 -30.63 -26.15 26.36
N GLN A 113 -30.63 -25.09 25.55
CA GLN A 113 -31.80 -24.25 25.32
C GLN A 113 -32.58 -24.60 24.04
N ALA A 114 -32.07 -25.53 23.22
CA ALA A 114 -32.62 -25.81 21.90
C ALA A 114 -34.11 -26.20 21.96
N LYS A 115 -34.47 -27.13 22.85
CA LYS A 115 -35.86 -27.57 23.02
C LYS A 115 -36.79 -26.44 23.46
N SER A 116 -36.37 -25.65 24.45
CA SER A 116 -37.15 -24.50 24.92
C SER A 116 -37.29 -23.42 23.86
N ALA A 117 -36.26 -23.23 23.01
CA ALA A 117 -36.31 -22.31 21.88
C ALA A 117 -37.32 -22.79 20.81
N GLU A 118 -37.30 -24.08 20.47
CA GLU A 118 -38.28 -24.67 19.56
C GLU A 118 -39.72 -24.46 20.04
N GLU A 119 -39.99 -24.76 21.31
CA GLU A 119 -41.32 -24.59 21.92
C GLU A 119 -41.78 -23.12 21.85
N GLN A 120 -40.90 -22.15 22.16
CA GLN A 120 -41.26 -20.74 22.20
C GLN A 120 -41.36 -20.08 20.83
N PHE A 121 -40.60 -20.54 19.83
CA PHE A 121 -40.53 -19.93 18.51
C PHE A 121 -41.21 -20.74 17.40
N GLN A 122 -41.82 -21.87 17.68
CA GLN A 122 -42.46 -22.79 16.73
C GLN A 122 -43.41 -22.09 15.75
N SER A 123 -44.16 -21.07 16.19
CA SER A 123 -45.15 -20.36 15.36
C SER A 123 -44.56 -19.22 14.54
N THR A 124 -43.24 -18.95 14.62
CA THR A 124 -42.64 -17.75 14.04
C THR A 124 -42.08 -17.97 12.64
N GLY A 125 -41.78 -19.22 12.25
CA GLY A 125 -41.07 -19.56 11.03
C GLY A 125 -39.57 -19.25 11.04
N ILE A 126 -39.00 -18.79 12.17
CA ILE A 126 -37.57 -18.57 12.36
C ILE A 126 -36.82 -19.89 12.38
N ARG A 127 -35.65 -19.94 11.80
CA ARG A 127 -34.74 -21.09 11.87
C ARG A 127 -34.01 -21.11 13.21
N ILE A 128 -33.91 -22.26 13.83
CA ILE A 128 -33.26 -22.45 15.15
C ILE A 128 -32.04 -23.33 14.95
N THR A 129 -30.92 -22.96 15.55
CA THR A 129 -29.68 -23.76 15.51
C THR A 129 -28.94 -23.69 16.84
N ALA A 130 -28.39 -24.84 17.26
CA ALA A 130 -27.44 -24.92 18.37
C ALA A 130 -25.99 -25.00 17.89
N HIS A 131 -25.76 -25.09 16.56
CA HIS A 131 -24.42 -25.17 15.99
C HIS A 131 -23.87 -23.79 15.69
N GLY A 132 -24.56 -23.00 14.90
CA GLY A 132 -24.15 -21.67 14.51
C GLY A 132 -24.64 -21.29 13.13
N GLU A 133 -24.40 -20.02 12.77
CA GLU A 133 -24.74 -19.46 11.46
C GLU A 133 -23.80 -18.30 11.11
N ARG A 134 -23.75 -17.99 9.82
CA ARG A 134 -23.03 -16.81 9.31
C ARG A 134 -23.76 -15.54 9.75
N HIS A 135 -23.00 -14.57 10.26
CA HIS A 135 -23.51 -13.25 10.62
C HIS A 135 -22.54 -12.15 10.15
N LEU A 136 -23.03 -11.20 9.34
CA LEU A 136 -22.27 -10.07 8.80
C LEU A 136 -20.90 -10.46 8.19
N GLY A 137 -20.81 -11.63 7.56
CA GLY A 137 -19.59 -12.15 6.96
C GLY A 137 -18.64 -12.90 7.89
N ALA A 138 -18.91 -12.88 9.20
CA ALA A 138 -18.26 -13.71 10.20
C ALA A 138 -19.11 -14.95 10.54
N ALA A 139 -18.73 -15.74 11.55
CA ALA A 139 -19.46 -16.89 12.05
C ALA A 139 -19.77 -16.72 13.55
N LEU A 140 -21.00 -17.02 13.94
CA LEU A 140 -21.43 -17.10 15.33
C LEU A 140 -21.92 -18.53 15.61
N GLY A 141 -21.49 -19.13 16.72
CA GLY A 141 -21.91 -20.47 17.07
C GLY A 141 -20.92 -21.22 17.97
N CYS A 142 -21.05 -22.54 17.99
CA CYS A 142 -20.11 -23.39 18.70
C CYS A 142 -18.72 -23.39 18.04
N ARG A 143 -17.68 -23.72 18.81
CA ARG A 143 -16.28 -23.66 18.34
C ARG A 143 -16.03 -24.53 17.10
N SER A 144 -16.66 -25.71 17.01
CA SER A 144 -16.54 -26.59 15.85
C SER A 144 -17.09 -25.97 14.57
N PHE A 145 -18.28 -25.35 14.63
CA PHE A 145 -18.88 -24.62 13.51
C PHE A 145 -18.01 -23.45 13.04
N VAL A 146 -17.54 -22.63 13.99
CA VAL A 146 -16.68 -21.47 13.68
C VAL A 146 -15.39 -21.92 12.97
N LYS A 147 -14.74 -22.98 13.47
CA LYS A 147 -13.53 -23.55 12.82
C LYS A 147 -13.81 -24.12 11.44
N GLU A 148 -14.90 -24.83 11.26
CA GLU A 148 -15.33 -25.36 9.97
C GLU A 148 -15.60 -24.24 8.96
N TYR A 149 -16.30 -23.19 9.39
CA TYR A 149 -16.54 -22.00 8.57
C TYR A 149 -15.24 -21.35 8.12
N VAL A 150 -14.27 -21.15 9.02
CA VAL A 150 -12.97 -20.58 8.69
C VAL A 150 -12.20 -21.47 7.72
N ARG A 151 -12.16 -22.79 7.95
CA ARG A 151 -11.54 -23.78 7.04
C ARG A 151 -12.12 -23.70 5.64
N GLY A 152 -13.45 -23.61 5.52
CA GLY A 152 -14.13 -23.43 4.23
C GLY A 152 -13.70 -22.15 3.51
N LYS A 153 -13.48 -21.06 4.24
CA LYS A 153 -12.94 -19.81 3.68
C LYS A 153 -11.49 -19.96 3.25
N VAL A 154 -10.66 -20.59 4.07
CA VAL A 154 -9.23 -20.80 3.79
C VAL A 154 -9.04 -21.64 2.53
N VAL A 155 -9.83 -22.68 2.30
CA VAL A 155 -9.79 -23.48 1.05
C VAL A 155 -10.00 -22.58 -0.18
N GLY A 156 -10.98 -21.67 -0.13
CA GLY A 156 -11.22 -20.70 -1.20
C GLY A 156 -10.03 -19.77 -1.43
N TRP A 157 -9.44 -19.24 -0.36
CA TRP A 157 -8.28 -18.34 -0.46
C TRP A 157 -7.02 -19.06 -0.95
N VAL A 158 -6.80 -20.31 -0.56
CA VAL A 158 -5.70 -21.13 -1.09
C VAL A 158 -5.82 -21.25 -2.60
N SER A 159 -7.01 -21.56 -3.13
CA SER A 159 -7.26 -21.63 -4.57
C SER A 159 -7.02 -20.29 -5.29
N GLU A 160 -7.40 -19.17 -4.66
CA GLU A 160 -7.11 -17.82 -5.17
C GLU A 160 -5.59 -17.54 -5.19
N ILE A 161 -4.84 -17.93 -4.14
CA ILE A 161 -3.37 -17.79 -4.07
C ILE A 161 -2.68 -18.66 -5.12
N GLU A 162 -3.14 -19.87 -5.36
CA GLU A 162 -2.60 -20.75 -6.41
C GLU A 162 -2.83 -20.15 -7.81
N SER A 163 -4.03 -19.58 -8.04
CA SER A 163 -4.35 -18.88 -9.29
C SER A 163 -3.46 -17.65 -9.47
N LEU A 164 -3.27 -16.86 -8.40
CA LEU A 164 -2.40 -15.71 -8.41
C LEU A 164 -0.93 -16.09 -8.61
N SER A 165 -0.52 -17.26 -8.11
CA SER A 165 0.83 -17.81 -8.32
C SER A 165 1.11 -18.09 -9.79
N ARG A 166 0.12 -18.62 -10.52
CA ARG A 166 0.23 -18.81 -11.99
C ARG A 166 0.42 -17.48 -12.72
N ILE A 167 -0.32 -16.44 -12.31
CA ILE A 167 -0.16 -15.09 -12.86
C ILE A 167 1.22 -14.53 -12.50
N ALA A 168 1.71 -14.73 -11.28
CA ALA A 168 3.02 -14.24 -10.83
C ALA A 168 4.19 -14.81 -11.64
N MET A 169 4.04 -15.98 -12.25
CA MET A 169 5.06 -16.54 -13.14
C MET A 169 5.30 -15.68 -14.40
N SER A 170 4.29 -14.98 -14.90
CA SER A 170 4.38 -14.11 -16.08
C SER A 170 4.37 -12.61 -15.71
N GLN A 171 3.56 -12.22 -14.73
CA GLN A 171 3.34 -10.83 -14.32
C GLN A 171 3.51 -10.64 -12.79
N PRO A 172 4.73 -10.77 -12.26
CA PRO A 172 4.96 -10.78 -10.82
C PRO A 172 4.58 -9.47 -10.13
N GLN A 173 4.80 -8.30 -10.76
CA GLN A 173 4.45 -7.01 -10.16
C GLN A 173 2.93 -6.86 -10.01
N ALA A 174 2.16 -7.22 -11.03
CA ALA A 174 0.70 -7.16 -10.98
C ALA A 174 0.14 -8.14 -9.93
N ALA A 175 0.69 -9.36 -9.87
CA ALA A 175 0.30 -10.35 -8.86
C ALA A 175 0.63 -9.89 -7.44
N TYR A 176 1.78 -9.25 -7.23
CA TYR A 176 2.15 -8.66 -5.94
C TYR A 176 1.15 -7.56 -5.54
N ALA A 177 0.81 -6.65 -6.45
CA ALA A 177 -0.16 -5.60 -6.19
C ALA A 177 -1.56 -6.17 -5.88
N ALA A 178 -2.02 -7.18 -6.64
CA ALA A 178 -3.30 -7.84 -6.40
C ALA A 178 -3.36 -8.51 -5.01
N LEU A 179 -2.27 -9.16 -4.58
CA LEU A 179 -2.19 -9.73 -3.23
C LEU A 179 -2.26 -8.63 -2.17
N THR A 180 -1.37 -7.65 -2.23
CA THR A 180 -1.17 -6.68 -1.14
C THR A 180 -2.26 -5.63 -1.04
N HIS A 181 -2.89 -5.24 -2.16
CA HIS A 181 -3.96 -4.23 -2.18
C HIS A 181 -5.38 -4.84 -2.23
N GLY A 182 -5.50 -6.13 -2.53
CA GLY A 182 -6.80 -6.79 -2.69
C GLY A 182 -7.00 -7.98 -1.75
N LEU A 183 -6.37 -9.12 -2.07
CA LEU A 183 -6.68 -10.40 -1.43
C LEU A 183 -6.46 -10.43 0.08
N THR A 184 -5.41 -9.77 0.59
CA THR A 184 -5.11 -9.74 2.03
C THR A 184 -6.25 -9.18 2.88
N ALA A 185 -7.09 -8.32 2.34
CA ALA A 185 -8.24 -7.76 3.05
C ALA A 185 -9.27 -8.82 3.44
N LYS A 186 -9.43 -9.90 2.63
CA LYS A 186 -10.41 -10.96 2.85
C LYS A 186 -10.16 -11.71 4.17
N TRP A 187 -8.96 -12.19 4.39
CA TRP A 187 -8.63 -12.91 5.63
C TRP A 187 -8.34 -11.97 6.80
N THR A 188 -7.88 -10.75 6.56
CA THR A 188 -7.74 -9.75 7.61
C THR A 188 -9.08 -9.46 8.29
N PHE A 189 -10.19 -9.42 7.54
CA PHE A 189 -11.53 -9.28 8.11
C PHE A 189 -11.86 -10.44 9.07
N ILE A 190 -11.63 -11.68 8.64
CA ILE A 190 -11.90 -12.87 9.46
C ILE A 190 -11.01 -12.88 10.71
N MET A 191 -9.71 -12.58 10.58
CA MET A 191 -8.80 -12.48 11.72
C MET A 191 -9.21 -11.41 12.73
N ARG A 192 -9.89 -10.34 12.31
CA ARG A 192 -10.37 -9.26 13.18
C ARG A 192 -11.70 -9.57 13.87
N THR A 193 -12.44 -10.52 13.37
CA THR A 193 -13.80 -10.83 13.83
C THR A 193 -13.92 -12.17 14.55
N ILE A 194 -12.98 -13.08 14.32
CA ILE A 194 -13.03 -14.44 14.89
C ILE A 194 -11.72 -14.71 15.63
N PRO A 195 -11.79 -15.06 16.94
CA PRO A 195 -10.61 -15.41 17.73
C PRO A 195 -10.12 -16.84 17.48
N ASP A 196 -8.91 -17.15 17.93
CA ASP A 196 -8.32 -18.49 18.05
C ASP A 196 -8.37 -19.31 16.75
N ILE A 197 -7.96 -18.68 15.63
CA ILE A 197 -7.98 -19.29 14.29
C ILE A 197 -6.61 -19.45 13.66
N GLU A 198 -5.53 -19.32 14.42
CA GLU A 198 -4.14 -19.38 13.96
C GLU A 198 -3.86 -20.70 13.22
N ASP A 199 -4.29 -21.82 13.81
CA ASP A 199 -4.07 -23.16 13.26
C ASP A 199 -4.81 -23.35 11.92
N GLU A 200 -6.03 -22.79 11.82
CA GLU A 200 -6.84 -22.85 10.61
C GLU A 200 -6.23 -22.05 9.45
N MET A 201 -5.34 -21.08 9.74
CA MET A 201 -4.65 -20.27 8.73
C MET A 201 -3.40 -20.96 8.13
N GLN A 202 -2.95 -22.09 8.67
CA GLN A 202 -1.72 -22.75 8.21
C GLN A 202 -1.75 -23.12 6.71
N PRO A 203 -2.83 -23.67 6.12
CA PRO A 203 -2.86 -23.96 4.70
C PRO A 203 -2.70 -22.72 3.82
N LEU A 204 -3.19 -21.55 4.29
CA LEU A 204 -3.00 -20.27 3.58
C LEU A 204 -1.54 -19.82 3.64
N GLU A 205 -0.89 -19.93 4.79
CA GLU A 205 0.56 -19.65 4.91
C GLU A 205 1.37 -20.57 4.01
N ASP A 206 1.04 -21.86 3.97
CA ASP A 206 1.72 -22.84 3.12
C ASP A 206 1.58 -22.48 1.63
N ALA A 207 0.41 -22.09 1.18
CA ALA A 207 0.19 -21.62 -0.20
C ALA A 207 0.97 -20.33 -0.51
N ILE A 208 1.03 -19.38 0.42
CA ILE A 208 1.83 -18.16 0.28
C ILE A 208 3.32 -18.52 0.20
N ARG A 209 3.81 -19.31 1.14
CA ARG A 209 5.23 -19.64 1.29
C ARG A 209 5.78 -20.51 0.17
N TYR A 210 5.04 -21.57 -0.21
CA TYR A 210 5.53 -22.61 -1.10
C TYR A 210 5.05 -22.47 -2.55
N SER A 211 4.00 -21.69 -2.81
CA SER A 211 3.49 -21.46 -4.16
C SER A 211 3.70 -20.00 -4.61
N PHE A 212 3.17 -19.04 -3.87
CA PHE A 212 3.17 -17.64 -4.32
C PHE A 212 4.55 -16.99 -4.28
N LEU A 213 5.27 -17.07 -3.16
CA LEU A 213 6.59 -16.44 -3.02
C LEU A 213 7.61 -17.00 -4.04
N PRO A 214 7.68 -18.32 -4.30
CA PRO A 214 8.51 -18.85 -5.38
C PRO A 214 8.13 -18.33 -6.76
N ALA A 215 6.84 -18.31 -7.08
CA ALA A 215 6.35 -17.80 -8.36
C ALA A 215 6.66 -16.31 -8.55
N LEU A 216 6.51 -15.50 -7.49
CA LEU A 216 6.79 -14.08 -7.48
C LEU A 216 8.26 -13.76 -7.72
N THR A 217 9.13 -14.40 -6.94
CA THR A 217 10.56 -14.06 -6.87
C THR A 217 11.42 -14.82 -7.87
N GLY A 218 10.94 -16.00 -8.34
CA GLY A 218 11.72 -16.94 -9.14
C GLY A 218 12.68 -17.81 -8.32
N ARG A 219 12.63 -17.78 -6.98
CA ARG A 219 13.41 -18.63 -6.07
C ARG A 219 12.59 -19.85 -5.66
N GLN A 220 13.26 -20.97 -5.40
CA GLN A 220 12.59 -22.24 -5.07
C GLN A 220 12.15 -22.34 -3.60
N ALA A 221 12.93 -21.78 -2.68
CA ALA A 221 12.69 -21.91 -1.24
C ALA A 221 13.19 -20.71 -0.44
N PHE A 222 12.64 -20.57 0.77
CA PHE A 222 12.97 -19.52 1.72
C PHE A 222 13.19 -20.14 3.11
N SER A 223 14.25 -19.73 3.79
CA SER A 223 14.43 -20.03 5.21
C SER A 223 13.36 -19.32 6.05
N ASP A 224 13.17 -19.73 7.30
CA ASP A 224 12.22 -19.06 8.20
C ASP A 224 12.58 -17.59 8.41
N THR A 225 13.88 -17.28 8.55
CA THR A 225 14.36 -15.90 8.66
C THR A 225 14.06 -15.07 7.40
N GLU A 226 14.23 -15.66 6.20
CA GLU A 226 13.86 -14.98 4.95
C GLU A 226 12.34 -14.80 4.85
N ARG A 227 11.54 -15.80 5.25
CA ARG A 227 10.08 -15.67 5.28
C ARG A 227 9.62 -14.57 6.23
N ASP A 228 10.24 -14.48 7.41
CA ASP A 228 9.97 -13.40 8.37
C ASP A 228 10.38 -12.03 7.82
N LEU A 229 11.53 -11.93 7.14
CA LEU A 229 11.94 -10.71 6.44
C LEU A 229 10.91 -10.28 5.39
N LEU A 230 10.42 -11.21 4.56
CA LEU A 230 9.42 -10.90 3.53
C LEU A 230 8.05 -10.51 4.12
N ALA A 231 7.75 -10.95 5.35
CA ALA A 231 6.53 -10.55 6.07
C ALA A 231 6.58 -9.11 6.59
N LEU A 232 7.76 -8.59 6.90
CA LEU A 232 7.90 -7.21 7.38
C LEU A 232 7.31 -6.19 6.38
N PRO A 233 6.77 -5.08 6.87
CA PRO A 233 6.35 -3.97 6.02
C PRO A 233 7.48 -3.47 5.10
N ALA A 234 7.14 -2.96 3.92
CA ALA A 234 8.11 -2.48 2.94
C ALA A 234 9.05 -1.38 3.50
N ARG A 235 8.57 -0.56 4.47
CA ARG A 235 9.37 0.46 5.16
C ARG A 235 10.46 -0.13 6.08
N HIS A 236 10.37 -1.42 6.41
CA HIS A 236 11.37 -2.18 7.17
C HIS A 236 12.14 -3.17 6.29
N GLY A 237 12.11 -2.98 4.99
CA GLY A 237 12.81 -3.80 4.01
C GLY A 237 12.05 -5.03 3.52
N GLY A 238 10.88 -5.36 4.10
CA GLY A 238 10.07 -6.51 3.69
C GLY A 238 9.25 -6.29 2.41
N LEU A 239 8.38 -7.26 2.11
CA LEU A 239 7.36 -7.20 1.05
C LEU A 239 5.97 -6.83 1.58
N GLY A 240 5.76 -6.80 2.90
CA GLY A 240 4.44 -6.61 3.49
C GLY A 240 3.49 -7.80 3.29
N ILE A 241 4.02 -8.98 2.96
CA ILE A 241 3.25 -10.22 2.83
C ILE A 241 3.25 -10.94 4.18
N SER A 242 2.39 -10.47 5.07
CA SER A 242 2.30 -10.97 6.45
C SER A 242 2.06 -12.49 6.51
N ASN A 243 2.55 -13.13 7.57
CA ASN A 243 2.24 -14.52 7.85
C ASN A 243 0.88 -14.60 8.57
N PRO A 244 -0.17 -15.19 7.97
CA PRO A 244 -1.51 -15.18 8.55
C PRO A 244 -1.59 -15.95 9.87
N THR A 245 -0.78 -16.99 10.10
CA THR A 245 -0.78 -17.73 11.37
C THR A 245 -0.20 -16.88 12.51
N LYS A 246 0.83 -16.07 12.23
CA LYS A 246 1.48 -15.23 13.24
C LYS A 246 0.68 -13.96 13.57
N CYS A 247 -0.11 -13.44 12.63
CA CYS A 247 -0.80 -12.16 12.83
C CYS A 247 -2.27 -12.29 13.27
N ALA A 248 -2.88 -13.49 13.24
CA ALA A 248 -4.31 -13.67 13.54
C ALA A 248 -4.69 -13.14 14.94
N SER A 249 -4.04 -13.60 16.00
CA SER A 249 -4.31 -13.13 17.38
C SER A 249 -4.11 -11.63 17.54
N SER A 250 -3.04 -11.08 16.97
CA SER A 250 -2.76 -9.65 17.08
C SER A 250 -3.81 -8.79 16.37
N GLN A 251 -4.34 -9.25 15.23
CA GLN A 251 -5.43 -8.59 14.50
C GLN A 251 -6.74 -8.63 15.31
N PHE A 252 -7.08 -9.78 15.91
CA PHE A 252 -8.26 -9.90 16.76
C PHE A 252 -8.18 -8.98 17.98
N ASN A 253 -7.06 -9.06 18.72
CA ASN A 253 -6.87 -8.26 19.95
C ASN A 253 -6.89 -6.75 19.65
N ALA A 254 -6.26 -6.32 18.55
CA ALA A 254 -6.30 -4.93 18.12
C ALA A 254 -7.72 -4.48 17.78
N SER A 255 -8.48 -5.30 17.03
CA SER A 255 -9.88 -5.03 16.70
C SER A 255 -10.75 -4.93 17.95
N SER A 256 -10.66 -5.90 18.86
CA SER A 256 -11.43 -5.93 20.10
C SER A 256 -11.19 -4.69 20.96
N ARG A 257 -9.92 -4.31 21.18
CA ARG A 257 -9.59 -3.12 21.98
C ARG A 257 -10.11 -1.82 21.38
N ILE A 258 -10.06 -1.67 20.03
CA ILE A 258 -10.56 -0.46 19.37
C ILE A 258 -12.09 -0.39 19.42
N SER A 259 -12.78 -1.53 19.36
CA SER A 259 -14.25 -1.59 19.35
C SER A 259 -14.88 -1.63 20.73
N GLU A 260 -14.12 -1.92 21.80
CA GLU A 260 -14.62 -2.07 23.17
C GLU A 260 -15.52 -0.91 23.66
N PRO A 261 -15.17 0.38 23.46
CA PRO A 261 -16.06 1.47 23.87
C PRO A 261 -17.42 1.45 23.14
N LEU A 262 -17.43 1.04 21.86
CA LEU A 262 -18.69 0.89 21.10
C LEU A 262 -19.49 -0.31 21.57
N VAL A 263 -18.84 -1.43 21.84
CA VAL A 263 -19.48 -2.65 22.36
C VAL A 263 -20.15 -2.35 23.71
N THR A 264 -19.50 -1.61 24.59
CA THR A 264 -20.05 -1.16 25.88
C THR A 264 -21.32 -0.33 25.69
N LEU A 265 -21.32 0.64 24.76
CA LEU A 265 -22.50 1.45 24.45
C LEU A 265 -23.66 0.60 23.88
N ILE A 266 -23.36 -0.37 23.04
CA ILE A 266 -24.35 -1.30 22.50
C ILE A 266 -24.93 -2.16 23.63
N GLN A 267 -24.12 -2.71 24.52
CA GLN A 267 -24.57 -3.50 25.67
C GLN A 267 -25.46 -2.71 26.62
N GLN A 268 -25.11 -1.43 26.83
CA GLN A 268 -25.91 -0.50 27.64
C GLN A 268 -27.12 0.08 26.89
N GLN A 269 -27.30 -0.25 25.63
CA GLN A 269 -28.37 0.28 24.77
C GLN A 269 -28.42 1.82 24.78
N CYS A 270 -27.23 2.48 24.77
CA CYS A 270 -27.14 3.93 24.70
C CYS A 270 -27.71 4.45 23.38
N THR A 271 -28.43 5.57 23.45
CA THR A 271 -29.03 6.22 22.26
C THR A 271 -28.14 7.28 21.63
N SER A 272 -27.03 7.60 22.26
CA SER A 272 -26.05 8.61 21.79
C SER A 272 -24.65 8.04 21.82
N TYR A 273 -23.77 8.66 21.06
CA TYR A 273 -22.34 8.38 21.11
C TYR A 273 -21.64 9.51 21.88
N PRO A 274 -21.47 9.39 23.20
CA PRO A 274 -20.92 10.45 24.06
C PRO A 274 -19.51 10.86 23.63
N ALA A 275 -19.16 12.13 23.84
CA ALA A 275 -17.83 12.62 23.56
C ALA A 275 -16.72 11.86 24.30
N GLN A 276 -17.03 11.39 25.52
CA GLN A 276 -16.13 10.55 26.31
C GLN A 276 -15.82 9.23 25.59
N ALA A 277 -16.83 8.48 25.13
CA ALA A 277 -16.63 7.22 24.41
C ALA A 277 -15.88 7.44 23.07
N GLN A 278 -16.11 8.58 22.42
CA GLN A 278 -15.32 8.97 21.22
C GLN A 278 -13.85 9.20 21.57
N ALA A 279 -13.58 9.84 22.70
CA ALA A 279 -12.21 10.09 23.19
C ALA A 279 -11.52 8.75 23.53
N GLU A 280 -12.20 7.88 24.29
CA GLU A 280 -11.71 6.54 24.65
C GLU A 280 -11.40 5.68 23.41
N GLN A 281 -12.26 5.70 22.39
CA GLN A 281 -12.01 4.99 21.15
C GLN A 281 -10.79 5.55 20.39
N ARG A 282 -10.63 6.89 20.35
CA ARG A 282 -9.46 7.52 19.73
C ARG A 282 -8.18 7.16 20.48
N GLU A 283 -8.23 7.14 21.80
CA GLU A 283 -7.09 6.75 22.65
C GLU A 283 -6.74 5.28 22.47
N ALA A 284 -7.74 4.37 22.50
CA ALA A 284 -7.54 2.96 22.22
C ALA A 284 -6.91 2.73 20.84
N LYS A 285 -7.37 3.44 19.82
CA LYS A 285 -6.80 3.38 18.47
C LYS A 285 -5.35 3.88 18.45
N ALA A 286 -5.04 4.98 19.10
CA ALA A 286 -3.69 5.54 19.18
C ALA A 286 -2.74 4.59 19.93
N THR A 287 -3.20 4.00 21.04
CA THR A 287 -2.45 3.01 21.84
C THR A 287 -2.14 1.76 21.01
N VAL A 288 -3.15 1.19 20.33
CA VAL A 288 -2.97 0.02 19.46
C VAL A 288 -2.01 0.33 18.32
N GLN A 289 -2.12 1.49 17.70
CA GLN A 289 -1.19 1.90 16.63
C GLN A 289 0.24 2.04 17.14
N SER A 290 0.43 2.60 18.34
CA SER A 290 1.76 2.74 18.97
C SER A 290 2.35 1.37 19.31
N SER A 291 1.57 0.49 19.97
CA SER A 291 1.99 -0.86 20.33
C SER A 291 2.35 -1.70 19.08
N ASN A 292 1.51 -1.64 18.04
CA ASN A 292 1.79 -2.35 16.79
C ASN A 292 3.06 -1.82 16.09
N ARG A 293 3.30 -0.50 16.14
CA ARG A 293 4.53 0.09 15.59
C ARG A 293 5.76 -0.42 16.36
N GLN A 294 5.68 -0.47 17.67
CA GLN A 294 6.76 -0.97 18.51
C GLN A 294 7.03 -2.46 18.24
N ALA A 295 5.99 -3.29 18.22
CA ALA A 295 6.12 -4.73 17.93
C ALA A 295 6.77 -4.99 16.57
N VAL A 296 6.37 -4.23 15.53
CA VAL A 296 6.98 -4.35 14.20
C VAL A 296 8.45 -3.91 14.19
N ASN A 297 8.84 -2.89 14.97
CA ASN A 297 10.24 -2.48 15.09
C ASN A 297 11.06 -3.58 15.77
N GLU A 298 10.56 -4.13 16.87
CA GLU A 298 11.20 -5.23 17.60
C GLU A 298 11.36 -6.49 16.74
N GLU A 299 10.32 -6.82 15.96
CA GLU A 299 10.38 -7.91 14.99
C GLU A 299 11.43 -7.65 13.91
N ALA A 300 11.46 -6.43 13.34
CA ALA A 300 12.45 -6.05 12.35
C ALA A 300 13.89 -6.15 12.88
N ASP A 301 14.14 -5.71 14.13
CA ASP A 301 15.45 -5.83 14.78
C ASP A 301 15.81 -7.29 15.04
N SER A 302 14.86 -8.12 15.47
CA SER A 302 15.04 -9.56 15.67
C SER A 302 15.39 -10.28 14.35
N VAL A 303 14.65 -9.98 13.27
CA VAL A 303 14.93 -10.53 11.94
C VAL A 303 16.31 -10.09 11.47
N LYS A 304 16.64 -8.80 11.60
CA LYS A 304 17.94 -8.24 11.20
C LYS A 304 19.11 -8.91 11.92
N ALA A 305 18.98 -9.19 13.20
CA ALA A 305 20.01 -9.87 13.98
C ALA A 305 20.34 -11.29 13.49
N LYS A 306 19.36 -11.97 12.86
CA LYS A 306 19.51 -13.32 12.29
C LYS A 306 20.07 -13.34 10.87
N LEU A 307 20.10 -12.20 10.18
CA LEU A 307 20.57 -12.07 8.80
C LEU A 307 22.10 -12.00 8.74
N SER A 308 22.69 -12.47 7.63
CA SER A 308 24.09 -12.25 7.32
C SER A 308 24.40 -10.76 7.11
N LYS A 309 25.66 -10.36 7.30
CA LYS A 309 26.06 -8.94 7.18
C LYS A 309 25.65 -8.29 5.84
N PRO A 310 25.84 -8.94 4.67
CA PRO A 310 25.36 -8.41 3.40
C PRO A 310 23.84 -8.21 3.35
N GLN A 311 23.08 -9.17 3.91
CA GLN A 311 21.60 -9.07 3.96
C GLN A 311 21.14 -7.98 4.93
N GLN A 312 21.83 -7.77 6.07
CA GLN A 312 21.55 -6.65 6.97
C GLN A 312 21.69 -5.31 6.23
N THR A 313 22.79 -5.14 5.48
CA THR A 313 23.01 -3.94 4.67
C THR A 313 21.94 -3.76 3.60
N ALA A 314 21.56 -4.83 2.91
CA ALA A 314 20.48 -4.80 1.92
C ALA A 314 19.12 -4.41 2.55
N MET A 315 18.79 -4.95 3.72
CA MET A 315 17.59 -4.61 4.47
C MET A 315 17.59 -3.13 4.92
N GLU A 316 18.72 -2.60 5.39
CA GLU A 316 18.88 -1.18 5.74
C GLU A 316 18.60 -0.27 4.53
N GLN A 317 19.20 -0.60 3.39
CA GLN A 317 19.03 0.15 2.15
C GLN A 317 17.58 0.09 1.63
N ALA A 318 16.96 -1.09 1.69
CA ALA A 318 15.57 -1.27 1.32
C ALA A 318 14.59 -0.51 2.25
N SER A 319 15.01 -0.21 3.48
CA SER A 319 14.25 0.56 4.47
C SER A 319 14.42 2.08 4.32
N GLU A 320 15.34 2.55 3.46
CA GLU A 320 15.49 3.98 3.21
C GLU A 320 14.21 4.61 2.69
N LYS A 321 13.96 5.83 3.11
CA LYS A 321 12.74 6.54 2.72
C LYS A 321 12.69 6.80 1.22
N GLY A 322 11.74 6.17 0.53
CA GLY A 322 11.57 6.26 -0.92
C GLY A 322 12.09 5.04 -1.68
N ALA A 323 13.02 4.26 -1.12
CA ALA A 323 13.61 3.08 -1.75
C ALA A 323 12.58 1.99 -2.11
N SER A 324 11.45 1.96 -1.43
CA SER A 324 10.37 0.98 -1.65
C SER A 324 9.20 1.54 -2.49
N ALA A 325 9.28 2.74 -3.02
CA ALA A 325 8.16 3.35 -3.75
C ALA A 325 7.78 2.55 -5.01
N TRP A 326 8.75 2.01 -5.74
CA TRP A 326 8.51 1.15 -6.90
C TRP A 326 7.76 -0.15 -6.57
N LEU A 327 7.93 -0.65 -5.36
CA LEU A 327 7.29 -1.89 -4.88
C LEU A 327 5.85 -1.64 -4.43
N THR A 328 5.60 -0.52 -3.74
CA THR A 328 4.31 -0.22 -3.12
C THR A 328 3.34 0.53 -4.03
N THR A 329 3.77 0.85 -5.24
CA THR A 329 2.96 1.55 -6.25
C THR A 329 2.20 0.55 -7.12
N ILE A 330 0.93 0.86 -7.40
CA ILE A 330 0.13 0.08 -8.35
C ILE A 330 0.78 0.21 -9.74
N PRO A 331 0.98 -0.90 -10.48
CA PRO A 331 1.56 -0.86 -11.81
C PRO A 331 0.62 -0.17 -12.81
N ILE A 332 1.00 1.03 -13.25
CA ILE A 332 0.27 1.82 -14.25
C ILE A 332 1.27 2.15 -15.38
N ALA A 333 1.06 1.54 -16.54
CA ALA A 333 1.97 1.65 -17.68
C ALA A 333 2.10 3.10 -18.18
N ASP A 334 1.01 3.86 -18.26
CA ASP A 334 0.97 5.25 -18.74
C ASP A 334 1.86 6.20 -17.92
N TYR A 335 2.10 5.87 -16.64
CA TYR A 335 3.01 6.64 -15.78
C TYR A 335 4.44 6.10 -15.76
N GLY A 336 4.73 4.99 -16.48
CA GLY A 336 6.01 4.30 -16.44
C GLY A 336 6.22 3.52 -15.13
N PHE A 337 5.15 3.11 -14.44
CA PHE A 337 5.21 2.37 -13.16
C PHE A 337 5.07 0.85 -13.34
N SER A 338 5.35 0.35 -14.53
CA SER A 338 5.31 -1.07 -14.84
C SER A 338 6.71 -1.61 -15.09
N LEU A 339 7.02 -2.75 -14.47
CA LEU A 339 8.30 -3.45 -14.64
C LEU A 339 8.05 -4.77 -15.37
N HIS A 340 8.87 -5.04 -16.38
CA HIS A 340 8.90 -6.36 -16.98
C HIS A 340 9.26 -7.44 -15.93
N LYS A 341 8.76 -8.65 -16.11
CA LYS A 341 8.96 -9.81 -15.22
C LYS A 341 10.40 -9.97 -14.72
N GLN A 342 11.37 -9.94 -15.63
CA GLN A 342 12.77 -10.10 -15.26
C GLN A 342 13.29 -8.90 -14.48
N ALA A 343 12.89 -7.68 -14.87
CA ALA A 343 13.26 -6.45 -14.17
C ALA A 343 12.74 -6.44 -12.72
N PHE A 344 11.49 -6.84 -12.51
CA PHE A 344 10.91 -6.95 -11.18
C PHE A 344 11.66 -7.96 -10.30
N ARG A 345 11.98 -9.15 -10.85
CA ARG A 345 12.74 -10.17 -10.11
C ARG A 345 14.17 -9.76 -9.83
N ASP A 346 14.86 -9.12 -10.79
CA ASP A 346 16.20 -8.58 -10.59
C ASP A 346 16.19 -7.47 -9.53
N ALA A 347 15.17 -6.60 -9.52
CA ALA A 347 15.00 -5.59 -8.49
C ALA A 347 14.83 -6.20 -7.10
N LEU A 348 14.06 -7.29 -6.97
CA LEU A 348 13.96 -8.06 -5.72
C LEU A 348 15.30 -8.70 -5.32
N CYS A 349 16.05 -9.25 -6.28
CA CYS A 349 17.37 -9.80 -6.00
C CYS A 349 18.32 -8.74 -5.45
N VAL A 350 18.37 -7.55 -6.07
CA VAL A 350 19.18 -6.42 -5.57
C VAL A 350 18.72 -6.00 -4.18
N ARG A 351 17.39 -5.90 -3.96
CA ARG A 351 16.78 -5.48 -2.70
C ARG A 351 17.17 -6.38 -1.52
N TYR A 352 17.30 -7.69 -1.74
CA TYR A 352 17.55 -8.69 -0.70
C TYR A 352 18.98 -9.24 -0.70
N GLY A 353 19.85 -8.73 -1.57
CA GLY A 353 21.20 -9.25 -1.73
C GLY A 353 21.23 -10.67 -2.30
N TRP A 354 20.18 -11.08 -3.02
CA TRP A 354 20.14 -12.36 -3.71
C TRP A 354 20.87 -12.28 -5.05
N GLN A 355 21.34 -13.44 -5.53
CA GLN A 355 21.98 -13.51 -6.82
C GLN A 355 20.93 -13.58 -7.94
N PRO A 356 20.87 -12.61 -8.88
CA PRO A 356 20.01 -12.70 -10.04
C PRO A 356 20.36 -13.91 -10.92
N ALA A 357 19.34 -14.59 -11.45
CA ALA A 357 19.55 -15.74 -12.31
C ALA A 357 20.17 -15.35 -13.66
N ARG A 358 20.94 -16.26 -14.26
CA ARG A 358 21.48 -16.13 -15.63
C ARG A 358 22.31 -14.87 -15.86
N LEU A 359 23.10 -14.46 -14.89
CA LEU A 359 24.15 -13.46 -15.09
C LEU A 359 25.40 -14.11 -15.70
N PRO A 360 26.20 -13.37 -16.50
CA PRO A 360 27.48 -13.88 -17.01
C PRO A 360 28.47 -14.11 -15.86
N SER A 361 29.43 -15.02 -16.02
CA SER A 361 30.50 -15.24 -15.04
C SER A 361 31.53 -14.12 -15.04
N HIS A 362 31.78 -13.50 -16.19
CA HIS A 362 32.76 -12.43 -16.35
C HIS A 362 32.19 -11.23 -17.12
N CYS A 363 32.66 -10.07 -16.77
CA CYS A 363 32.37 -8.83 -17.49
C CYS A 363 33.33 -8.68 -18.70
N PRO A 364 32.91 -8.04 -19.79
CA PRO A 364 33.83 -7.68 -20.91
C PRO A 364 35.02 -6.80 -20.51
N CYS A 365 35.10 -6.29 -19.29
CA CYS A 365 36.27 -5.61 -18.76
C CYS A 365 37.35 -6.56 -18.19
N GLY A 366 37.05 -7.89 -18.10
CA GLY A 366 37.92 -8.93 -17.55
C GLY A 366 37.63 -9.34 -16.12
N GLU A 367 36.91 -8.54 -15.36
CA GLU A 367 36.58 -8.81 -13.96
C GLU A 367 35.45 -9.85 -13.79
N ALA A 368 35.42 -10.54 -12.65
CA ALA A 368 34.31 -11.40 -12.28
C ALA A 368 33.02 -10.58 -12.18
N PHE A 369 31.94 -11.12 -12.76
CA PHE A 369 30.66 -10.41 -12.79
C PHE A 369 29.92 -10.59 -11.47
N SER A 370 29.58 -9.49 -10.83
CA SER A 370 28.74 -9.44 -9.64
C SER A 370 27.79 -8.25 -9.72
N VAL A 371 26.74 -8.25 -8.90
CA VAL A 371 25.83 -7.09 -8.80
C VAL A 371 26.62 -5.81 -8.49
N GLY A 372 27.51 -5.85 -7.49
CA GLY A 372 28.35 -4.72 -7.11
C GLY A 372 29.25 -4.22 -8.25
N HIS A 373 29.89 -5.13 -9.00
CA HIS A 373 30.68 -4.79 -10.16
C HIS A 373 29.80 -4.19 -11.27
N ALA A 374 28.68 -4.81 -11.59
CA ALA A 374 27.77 -4.36 -12.65
C ALA A 374 27.27 -2.93 -12.45
N LEU A 375 27.00 -2.55 -11.21
CA LEU A 375 26.52 -1.21 -10.86
C LEU A 375 27.59 -0.13 -10.86
N SER A 376 28.87 -0.51 -10.96
CA SER A 376 30.01 0.42 -10.88
C SER A 376 30.93 0.37 -12.11
N CYS A 377 30.80 -0.66 -12.97
CA CYS A 377 31.68 -0.85 -14.10
C CYS A 377 31.48 0.23 -15.18
N SER A 378 32.57 0.93 -15.56
CA SER A 378 32.55 1.96 -16.60
C SER A 378 32.41 1.41 -18.01
N LYS A 379 32.66 0.11 -18.22
CA LYS A 379 32.56 -0.53 -19.53
C LYS A 379 31.12 -0.50 -20.03
N GLY A 380 30.87 0.06 -21.20
CA GLY A 380 29.55 0.27 -21.78
C GLY A 380 28.84 1.53 -21.28
N ALA A 381 29.49 2.38 -20.49
CA ALA A 381 28.96 3.66 -19.95
C ALA A 381 27.61 3.58 -19.18
N LEU A 382 27.21 2.38 -18.72
CA LEU A 382 25.91 2.18 -18.08
C LEU A 382 25.68 3.01 -16.81
N PRO A 383 26.69 3.22 -15.92
CA PRO A 383 26.55 4.15 -14.80
C PRO A 383 26.32 5.60 -15.21
N SER A 384 26.92 6.04 -16.37
CA SER A 384 26.70 7.38 -16.91
C SER A 384 25.28 7.52 -17.48
N ILE A 385 24.78 6.50 -18.18
CA ILE A 385 23.37 6.47 -18.65
C ILE A 385 22.41 6.54 -17.46
N ARG A 386 22.67 5.82 -16.37
CA ARG A 386 21.89 5.91 -15.13
C ARG A 386 21.89 7.33 -14.56
N HIS A 387 23.07 7.96 -14.50
CA HIS A 387 23.22 9.33 -14.06
C HIS A 387 22.38 10.29 -14.93
N ASN A 388 22.51 10.21 -16.25
CA ASN A 388 21.79 11.06 -17.19
C ASN A 388 20.26 10.90 -17.06
N ARG A 389 19.75 9.67 -16.91
CA ARG A 389 18.31 9.44 -16.71
C ARG A 389 17.75 10.16 -15.47
N ILE A 390 18.48 10.15 -14.35
CA ILE A 390 18.05 10.84 -13.13
C ILE A 390 18.17 12.35 -13.28
N ARG A 391 19.24 12.84 -13.94
CA ARG A 391 19.41 14.24 -14.29
C ARG A 391 18.25 14.74 -15.15
N ASP A 392 17.97 14.07 -16.24
CA ASP A 392 16.97 14.47 -17.22
C ASP A 392 15.55 14.43 -16.61
N LEU A 393 15.21 13.38 -15.85
CA LEU A 393 13.96 13.32 -15.10
C LEU A 393 13.84 14.46 -14.08
N THR A 394 14.93 14.80 -13.40
CA THR A 394 14.91 15.91 -12.43
C THR A 394 14.72 17.25 -13.15
N ALA A 395 15.37 17.45 -14.30
CA ALA A 395 15.21 18.64 -15.13
C ALA A 395 13.76 18.75 -15.65
N GLU A 396 13.17 17.66 -16.14
CA GLU A 396 11.76 17.58 -16.54
C GLU A 396 10.83 18.03 -15.42
N LEU A 397 10.99 17.48 -14.23
CA LEU A 397 10.17 17.86 -13.07
C LEU A 397 10.36 19.33 -12.66
N LEU A 398 11.56 19.91 -12.83
CA LEU A 398 11.82 21.31 -12.55
C LEU A 398 11.16 22.23 -13.58
N THR A 399 11.05 21.82 -14.86
CA THR A 399 10.36 22.63 -15.89
C THR A 399 8.88 22.85 -15.59
N GLU A 400 8.30 21.99 -14.77
CA GLU A 400 6.91 22.18 -14.32
C GLU A 400 6.73 23.47 -13.49
N VAL A 401 7.76 23.95 -12.81
CA VAL A 401 7.65 25.05 -11.84
C VAL A 401 8.68 26.17 -12.00
N CYS A 402 9.73 25.93 -12.78
CA CYS A 402 10.78 26.90 -13.05
C CYS A 402 10.72 27.40 -14.51
N PRO A 403 10.82 28.71 -14.76
CA PRO A 403 10.69 29.27 -16.11
C PRO A 403 11.84 28.89 -17.04
N ASN A 404 13.05 28.77 -16.50
CA ASN A 404 14.27 28.48 -17.25
C ASN A 404 15.04 27.33 -16.60
N VAL A 405 14.99 26.15 -17.24
CA VAL A 405 15.75 24.98 -16.83
C VAL A 405 16.72 24.61 -17.95
N ALA A 406 18.00 24.48 -17.62
CA ALA A 406 19.04 24.05 -18.56
C ALA A 406 19.73 22.79 -18.03
N VAL A 407 19.93 21.81 -18.92
CA VAL A 407 20.70 20.60 -18.68
C VAL A 407 22.14 20.83 -19.18
N GLU A 408 23.12 20.39 -18.40
CA GLU A 408 24.55 20.56 -18.64
C GLU A 408 24.95 22.03 -18.93
N PRO A 409 24.50 23.00 -18.09
CA PRO A 409 24.87 24.39 -18.30
C PRO A 409 26.41 24.56 -18.22
N VAL A 410 26.96 25.22 -19.19
CA VAL A 410 28.38 25.64 -19.18
C VAL A 410 28.51 26.76 -18.14
N LEU A 411 29.50 26.63 -17.25
CA LEU A 411 29.83 27.66 -16.26
C LEU A 411 30.76 28.71 -16.88
N GLN A 412 30.78 29.93 -16.32
CA GLN A 412 31.66 30.98 -16.78
C GLN A 412 33.13 30.53 -16.68
N PRO A 413 33.97 30.71 -17.74
CA PRO A 413 35.34 30.22 -17.71
C PRO A 413 36.18 30.99 -16.68
N LEU A 414 37.05 30.25 -15.96
CA LEU A 414 38.02 30.84 -15.04
C LEU A 414 39.43 30.61 -15.57
N THR A 415 40.28 31.65 -15.53
CA THR A 415 41.66 31.58 -15.98
C THR A 415 42.47 30.60 -15.13
N GLY A 416 43.14 29.62 -15.77
CA GLY A 416 43.97 28.62 -15.09
C GLY A 416 43.26 27.42 -14.51
N GLU A 417 41.97 27.25 -14.80
CA GLU A 417 41.22 26.10 -14.38
C GLU A 417 41.50 24.88 -15.29
N GLY A 418 41.98 23.79 -14.71
CA GLY A 418 42.19 22.52 -15.42
C GLY A 418 41.19 21.47 -14.95
N PHE A 419 40.46 20.84 -15.85
CA PHE A 419 39.51 19.75 -15.54
C PHE A 419 40.08 18.40 -15.94
N SER A 420 40.06 17.44 -15.02
CA SER A 420 40.29 16.05 -15.39
C SER A 420 39.05 15.51 -16.09
N LEU A 421 39.18 15.23 -17.39
CA LEU A 421 38.15 14.57 -18.19
C LEU A 421 37.86 13.16 -17.63
N ARG A 422 36.81 13.01 -16.83
CA ARG A 422 36.37 11.70 -16.36
C ARG A 422 34.96 11.43 -16.84
N THR A 423 34.85 10.46 -17.74
CA THR A 423 33.69 9.64 -18.13
C THR A 423 32.49 10.30 -18.78
N THR A 424 32.11 11.54 -18.49
CA THR A 424 30.94 12.21 -19.09
C THR A 424 31.29 13.54 -19.77
N ASN A 425 32.36 14.20 -19.36
CA ASN A 425 32.78 15.46 -19.98
C ASN A 425 33.75 15.20 -21.17
N VAL A 426 33.29 15.47 -22.37
CA VAL A 426 34.06 15.35 -23.62
C VAL A 426 34.72 16.67 -23.97
N GLN A 427 34.39 17.77 -23.29
CA GLN A 427 34.87 19.13 -23.54
C GLN A 427 35.54 19.71 -22.29
N ASP A 428 36.50 20.59 -22.48
CA ASP A 428 37.28 21.22 -21.40
C ASP A 428 36.51 22.29 -20.60
N ASP A 429 35.21 22.43 -20.84
CA ASP A 429 34.35 23.39 -20.14
C ASP A 429 33.83 22.84 -18.82
N ALA A 430 33.86 23.67 -17.78
CA ALA A 430 33.20 23.35 -16.52
C ALA A 430 31.68 23.31 -16.69
N ARG A 431 31.07 22.22 -16.31
CA ARG A 431 29.63 22.04 -16.41
C ARG A 431 29.06 21.50 -15.11
N LEU A 432 27.80 21.85 -14.84
CA LEU A 432 26.97 21.22 -13.83
C LEU A 432 25.81 20.49 -14.51
N ASP A 433 25.14 19.62 -13.78
CA ASP A 433 24.10 18.77 -14.38
C ASP A 433 22.84 19.54 -14.74
N ILE A 434 22.35 20.42 -13.83
CA ILE A 434 21.09 21.15 -14.02
C ILE A 434 21.23 22.57 -13.47
N LYS A 435 20.67 23.55 -14.19
CA LYS A 435 20.41 24.91 -13.75
C LYS A 435 18.93 25.19 -13.82
N ALA A 436 18.33 25.74 -12.76
CA ALA A 436 16.94 26.17 -12.72
C ALA A 436 16.83 27.57 -12.12
N GLN A 437 16.04 28.44 -12.74
CA GLN A 437 15.81 29.79 -12.25
C GLN A 437 14.58 29.84 -11.32
N ASP A 438 14.60 30.69 -10.29
CA ASP A 438 13.48 30.92 -9.38
C ASP A 438 13.04 29.70 -8.53
N PHE A 439 13.91 28.73 -8.36
CA PHE A 439 13.55 27.52 -7.59
C PHE A 439 13.41 27.77 -6.09
N TRP A 440 14.34 28.53 -5.47
CA TRP A 440 14.33 28.79 -4.03
C TRP A 440 13.50 30.01 -3.66
N ASP A 441 13.61 31.07 -4.46
CA ASP A 441 12.91 32.34 -4.30
C ASP A 441 12.61 32.95 -5.67
N HIS A 442 11.76 33.95 -5.76
CA HIS A 442 11.41 34.66 -6.99
C HIS A 442 12.37 35.82 -7.31
N SER A 443 13.63 35.73 -6.88
CA SER A 443 14.65 36.78 -7.05
C SER A 443 15.42 36.69 -8.37
N LYS A 444 14.97 35.87 -9.31
CA LYS A 444 15.66 35.51 -10.58
C LYS A 444 17.03 34.83 -10.38
N ARG A 445 17.32 34.39 -9.13
CA ARG A 445 18.57 33.69 -8.82
C ARG A 445 18.53 32.27 -9.40
N SER A 446 19.67 31.86 -9.97
CA SER A 446 19.86 30.50 -10.49
C SER A 446 20.18 29.51 -9.36
N ALA A 447 19.51 28.38 -9.35
CA ALA A 447 19.86 27.22 -8.54
C ALA A 447 20.55 26.20 -9.43
N PHE A 448 21.71 25.73 -9.00
CA PHE A 448 22.49 24.72 -9.71
C PHE A 448 22.46 23.40 -8.92
N PHE A 449 22.27 22.31 -9.67
CA PHE A 449 22.20 20.96 -9.09
C PHE A 449 23.21 20.05 -9.78
N ASP A 450 23.77 19.12 -9.00
CA ASP A 450 24.68 18.09 -9.50
C ASP A 450 24.25 16.73 -8.94
N VAL A 451 23.94 15.80 -9.83
CA VAL A 451 23.40 14.47 -9.52
C VAL A 451 24.54 13.49 -9.24
N ARG A 452 24.37 12.68 -8.21
CA ARG A 452 25.28 11.56 -7.92
C ARG A 452 24.48 10.34 -7.49
N VAL A 453 24.54 9.27 -8.29
CA VAL A 453 24.01 7.97 -7.91
C VAL A 453 25.17 7.06 -7.50
N PHE A 454 25.29 6.74 -6.22
CA PHE A 454 26.36 5.89 -5.72
C PHE A 454 25.89 4.45 -5.48
N ASN A 455 26.80 3.49 -5.72
CA ASN A 455 26.57 2.09 -5.41
C ASN A 455 27.01 1.80 -3.97
N SER A 456 26.06 1.46 -3.09
CA SER A 456 26.32 1.14 -1.69
C SER A 456 27.11 -0.16 -1.51
N HIS A 457 27.07 -1.06 -2.48
CA HIS A 457 27.80 -2.33 -2.48
C HIS A 457 29.21 -2.21 -3.07
N ALA A 458 29.61 -1.02 -3.54
CA ALA A 458 30.96 -0.81 -4.01
C ALA A 458 31.98 -1.03 -2.88
N PRO A 459 33.19 -1.57 -3.15
CA PRO A 459 34.23 -1.79 -2.13
C PRO A 459 34.56 -0.54 -1.30
N SER A 460 34.47 0.64 -1.88
CA SER A 460 34.68 1.95 -1.22
C SER A 460 33.55 2.34 -0.25
N ASN A 461 32.39 1.71 -0.34
CA ASN A 461 31.18 2.06 0.42
C ASN A 461 30.76 0.97 1.41
N CYS A 462 31.04 -0.31 1.12
CA CYS A 462 30.52 -1.47 1.87
C CYS A 462 30.91 -1.52 3.35
N ARG A 463 31.98 -0.80 3.74
CA ARG A 463 32.44 -0.69 5.15
C ARG A 463 31.91 0.54 5.87
N THR A 464 31.10 1.35 5.20
CA THR A 464 30.63 2.65 5.70
C THR A 464 29.10 2.63 5.82
N THR A 465 28.54 3.27 6.83
CA THR A 465 27.08 3.40 6.93
C THR A 465 26.53 4.22 5.78
N THR A 466 25.32 3.90 5.32
CA THR A 466 24.67 4.61 4.20
C THR A 466 24.58 6.12 4.45
N ALA A 467 24.27 6.53 5.69
CA ALA A 467 24.25 7.95 6.07
C ALA A 467 25.62 8.64 5.94
N ALA A 468 26.70 7.94 6.25
CA ALA A 468 28.07 8.49 6.07
C ALA A 468 28.45 8.54 4.59
N CYS A 469 28.00 7.59 3.75
CA CYS A 469 28.18 7.64 2.30
C CYS A 469 27.51 8.88 1.69
N TYR A 470 26.25 9.17 2.05
CA TYR A 470 25.56 10.38 1.61
C TYR A 470 26.34 11.64 1.97
N ARG A 471 26.71 11.80 3.25
CA ARG A 471 27.48 12.97 3.72
C ARG A 471 28.79 13.14 2.95
N ARG A 472 29.55 12.05 2.76
CA ARG A 472 30.81 12.08 2.03
C ARG A 472 30.63 12.55 0.61
N HIS A 473 29.66 12.01 -0.14
CA HIS A 473 29.40 12.39 -1.52
C HIS A 473 28.85 13.82 -1.64
N GLU A 474 27.98 14.25 -0.72
CA GLU A 474 27.51 15.64 -0.70
C GLU A 474 28.66 16.63 -0.42
N GLN A 475 29.55 16.31 0.54
CA GLN A 475 30.70 17.16 0.85
C GLN A 475 31.71 17.21 -0.30
N GLU A 476 31.96 16.07 -0.98
CA GLU A 476 32.83 16.03 -2.17
C GLU A 476 32.31 17.01 -3.23
N LYS A 477 31.02 16.95 -3.56
CA LYS A 477 30.40 17.83 -4.55
C LYS A 477 30.41 19.32 -4.13
N ARG A 478 30.14 19.59 -2.85
CA ARG A 478 30.21 20.95 -2.31
C ARG A 478 31.62 21.54 -2.41
N ARG A 479 32.66 20.78 -2.02
CA ARG A 479 34.07 21.23 -2.13
C ARG A 479 34.44 21.55 -3.56
N THR A 480 33.90 20.81 -4.54
CA THR A 480 34.22 21.01 -5.94
C THR A 480 33.53 22.21 -6.56
N TYR A 481 32.25 22.46 -6.25
CA TYR A 481 31.43 23.40 -7.03
C TYR A 481 30.84 24.56 -6.22
N GLU A 482 30.62 24.43 -4.92
CA GLU A 482 29.82 25.41 -4.14
C GLU A 482 30.43 26.81 -4.17
N ARG A 483 31.72 26.91 -3.90
CA ARG A 483 32.43 28.20 -3.90
C ARG A 483 32.35 28.89 -5.27
N ARG A 484 32.60 28.15 -6.36
CA ARG A 484 32.52 28.65 -7.70
C ARG A 484 31.12 29.16 -8.05
N VAL A 485 30.09 28.39 -7.74
CA VAL A 485 28.70 28.79 -8.01
C VAL A 485 28.30 30.02 -7.20
N LEU A 486 28.74 30.14 -5.96
CA LEU A 486 28.44 31.31 -5.12
C LEU A 486 29.17 32.57 -5.60
N GLU A 487 30.47 32.46 -5.88
CA GLU A 487 31.33 33.62 -6.16
C GLU A 487 31.29 34.08 -7.63
N VAL A 488 31.12 33.16 -8.59
CA VAL A 488 31.20 33.44 -10.04
C VAL A 488 29.82 33.45 -10.69
N GLU A 489 28.97 32.42 -10.41
CA GLU A 489 27.66 32.33 -11.02
C GLU A 489 26.60 33.11 -10.24
N HIS A 490 26.94 33.60 -9.05
CA HIS A 490 26.00 34.28 -8.11
C HIS A 490 24.73 33.50 -7.85
N GLY A 491 24.83 32.17 -7.91
CA GLY A 491 23.74 31.21 -7.72
C GLY A 491 23.82 30.44 -6.40
N THR A 492 22.95 29.45 -6.25
CA THR A 492 22.98 28.48 -5.17
C THR A 492 23.37 27.11 -5.69
N PHE A 493 24.13 26.33 -4.93
CA PHE A 493 24.54 24.98 -5.30
C PHE A 493 23.93 23.95 -4.35
N THR A 494 23.34 22.87 -4.91
CA THR A 494 22.80 21.78 -4.10
C THR A 494 23.11 20.43 -4.76
N PRO A 495 23.88 19.54 -4.09
CA PRO A 495 24.16 18.20 -4.59
C PRO A 495 22.93 17.30 -4.43
N LEU A 496 22.57 16.55 -5.47
CA LEU A 496 21.48 15.58 -5.51
C LEU A 496 22.05 14.16 -5.42
N VAL A 497 22.38 13.74 -4.21
CA VAL A 497 23.00 12.43 -3.97
C VAL A 497 21.91 11.39 -3.69
N MET A 498 21.97 10.27 -4.44
CA MET A 498 21.06 9.13 -4.31
C MET A 498 21.83 7.82 -4.24
N SER A 499 21.24 6.80 -3.63
CA SER A 499 21.74 5.43 -3.67
C SER A 499 21.15 4.65 -4.85
N THR A 500 21.83 3.60 -5.29
CA THR A 500 21.29 2.64 -6.29
C THR A 500 20.06 1.88 -5.79
N SER A 501 19.78 1.95 -4.50
CA SER A 501 18.56 1.38 -3.87
C SER A 501 17.36 2.34 -3.89
N GLY A 502 17.53 3.59 -4.34
CA GLY A 502 16.47 4.59 -4.42
C GLY A 502 16.34 5.53 -3.22
N GLY A 503 17.23 5.43 -2.24
CA GLY A 503 17.30 6.37 -1.13
C GLY A 503 17.84 7.74 -1.54
N TRP A 504 17.46 8.79 -0.82
CA TRP A 504 17.86 10.19 -1.08
C TRP A 504 18.73 10.73 0.05
N GLY A 505 19.80 11.41 -0.30
CA GLY A 505 20.60 12.18 0.64
C GLY A 505 19.80 13.36 1.26
N PRO A 506 20.32 13.94 2.36
CA PRO A 506 19.67 15.08 3.02
C PRO A 506 19.39 16.25 2.10
N SER A 507 20.37 16.66 1.27
CA SER A 507 20.23 17.77 0.32
C SER A 507 19.19 17.47 -0.78
N ALA A 508 19.23 16.29 -1.37
CA ALA A 508 18.25 15.83 -2.36
C ALA A 508 16.83 15.78 -1.76
N THR A 509 16.70 15.36 -0.50
CA THR A 509 15.40 15.33 0.21
C THR A 509 14.81 16.73 0.35
N VAL A 510 15.61 17.75 0.62
CA VAL A 510 15.14 19.15 0.71
C VAL A 510 14.65 19.63 -0.66
N VAL A 511 15.43 19.39 -1.72
CA VAL A 511 15.09 19.79 -3.09
C VAL A 511 13.78 19.15 -3.54
N TYR A 512 13.63 17.83 -3.44
CA TYR A 512 12.41 17.16 -3.91
C TYR A 512 11.17 17.46 -3.06
N LYS A 513 11.34 17.77 -1.77
CA LYS A 513 10.24 18.28 -0.94
C LYS A 513 9.80 19.68 -1.37
N ARG A 514 10.77 20.56 -1.68
CA ARG A 514 10.48 21.90 -2.21
C ARG A 514 9.79 21.80 -3.57
N LEU A 515 10.32 20.98 -4.47
CA LEU A 515 9.74 20.73 -5.79
C LEU A 515 8.30 20.21 -5.68
N ALA A 516 8.04 19.25 -4.79
CA ALA A 516 6.69 18.75 -4.52
C ALA A 516 5.75 19.85 -4.00
N SER A 517 6.24 20.76 -3.16
CA SER A 517 5.45 21.90 -2.66
C SER A 517 5.08 22.86 -3.79
N LEU A 518 6.03 23.16 -4.68
CA LEU A 518 5.79 24.06 -5.82
C LEU A 518 4.81 23.44 -6.83
N ILE A 519 5.02 22.18 -7.22
CA ILE A 519 4.11 21.48 -8.14
C ILE A 519 2.72 21.35 -7.52
N SER A 520 2.61 20.93 -6.26
CA SER A 520 1.34 20.77 -5.54
C SER A 520 0.53 22.08 -5.51
N ALA A 521 1.20 23.21 -5.30
CA ALA A 521 0.57 24.53 -5.34
C ALA A 521 0.09 24.90 -6.76
N LYS A 522 0.90 24.61 -7.79
CA LYS A 522 0.57 24.90 -9.20
C LYS A 522 -0.65 24.09 -9.67
N VAL A 523 -0.69 22.79 -9.37
CA VAL A 523 -1.76 21.89 -9.86
C VAL A 523 -2.92 21.72 -8.88
N SER A 524 -2.92 22.43 -7.74
CA SER A 524 -3.94 22.34 -6.69
C SER A 524 -4.21 20.92 -6.18
N GLN A 525 -3.15 20.12 -6.04
CA GLN A 525 -3.20 18.76 -5.51
C GLN A 525 -2.59 18.67 -4.11
N PRO A 526 -2.96 17.66 -3.29
CA PRO A 526 -2.33 17.46 -1.98
C PRO A 526 -0.82 17.25 -2.09
N TYR A 527 -0.06 17.94 -1.26
CA TYR A 527 1.41 17.83 -1.19
C TYR A 527 1.91 16.38 -1.04
N SER A 528 1.22 15.58 -0.22
CA SER A 528 1.57 14.18 0.00
C SER A 528 1.48 13.33 -1.27
N THR A 529 0.47 13.57 -2.09
CA THR A 529 0.24 12.90 -3.38
C THR A 529 1.35 13.25 -4.37
N THR A 530 1.65 14.55 -4.51
CA THR A 530 2.71 15.05 -5.40
C THR A 530 4.08 14.52 -4.98
N LEU A 531 4.41 14.58 -3.68
CA LEU A 531 5.69 14.04 -3.19
C LEU A 531 5.81 12.53 -3.41
N TYR A 532 4.72 11.78 -3.24
CA TYR A 532 4.70 10.36 -3.51
C TYR A 532 4.91 10.06 -4.99
N PHE A 533 4.26 10.80 -5.89
CA PHE A 533 4.45 10.68 -7.35
C PHE A 533 5.90 10.92 -7.76
N ILE A 534 6.55 11.98 -7.26
CA ILE A 534 7.98 12.26 -7.52
C ILE A 534 8.85 11.08 -7.04
N ARG A 535 8.56 10.52 -5.85
CA ARG A 535 9.26 9.34 -5.34
C ARG A 535 9.11 8.13 -6.25
N CYS A 536 7.90 7.87 -6.75
CA CYS A 536 7.65 6.78 -7.68
C CYS A 536 8.45 6.98 -8.97
N LYS A 537 8.37 8.14 -9.61
CA LYS A 537 9.13 8.44 -10.83
C LYS A 537 10.63 8.19 -10.66
N LEU A 538 11.24 8.71 -9.61
CA LEU A 538 12.65 8.52 -9.32
C LEU A 538 12.99 7.07 -8.96
N ALA A 539 12.16 6.40 -8.17
CA ALA A 539 12.40 5.00 -7.80
C ALA A 539 12.36 4.08 -9.02
N PHE A 540 11.38 4.23 -9.91
CA PHE A 540 11.31 3.46 -11.16
C PHE A 540 12.50 3.75 -12.06
N SER A 541 12.89 5.01 -12.25
CA SER A 541 14.05 5.38 -13.04
C SER A 541 15.36 4.78 -12.50
N ILE A 542 15.53 4.73 -11.16
CA ILE A 542 16.69 4.10 -10.53
C ILE A 542 16.66 2.57 -10.73
N ILE A 543 15.51 1.92 -10.54
CA ILE A 543 15.38 0.46 -10.71
C ILE A 543 15.61 0.06 -12.16
N ASP A 544 15.00 0.72 -13.13
CA ASP A 544 15.22 0.45 -14.56
C ASP A 544 16.69 0.61 -14.93
N SER A 545 17.32 1.66 -14.42
CA SER A 545 18.76 1.89 -14.66
C SER A 545 19.63 0.85 -13.95
N THR A 546 19.23 0.36 -12.79
CA THR A 546 19.90 -0.72 -12.06
C THR A 546 19.82 -2.04 -12.85
N VAL A 547 18.63 -2.38 -13.34
CA VAL A 547 18.43 -3.56 -14.22
C VAL A 547 19.22 -3.43 -15.52
N MET A 548 19.25 -2.24 -16.11
CA MET A 548 20.09 -1.95 -17.27
C MET A 548 21.58 -2.19 -16.97
N CYS A 549 22.08 -1.78 -15.80
CA CYS A 549 23.46 -2.08 -15.40
C CYS A 549 23.72 -3.59 -15.24
N LEU A 550 22.72 -4.38 -14.85
CA LEU A 550 22.84 -5.84 -14.71
C LEU A 550 22.76 -6.57 -16.05
N ARG A 551 21.89 -6.14 -16.96
CA ARG A 551 21.53 -6.88 -18.20
C ARG A 551 22.00 -6.22 -19.48
N GLY A 552 22.40 -4.95 -19.44
CA GLY A 552 22.78 -4.18 -20.62
C GLY A 552 24.07 -4.69 -21.24
N ALA A 553 24.16 -4.58 -22.57
CA ALA A 553 25.36 -4.91 -23.34
C ALA A 553 26.49 -3.95 -22.97
N ARG A 554 27.70 -4.50 -22.78
CA ARG A 554 28.95 -3.76 -22.54
C ARG A 554 29.86 -3.82 -23.74
N SER A 555 29.28 -3.71 -24.96
CA SER A 555 30.03 -3.67 -26.21
C SER A 555 30.89 -2.42 -26.26
N SER A 556 32.07 -2.52 -26.91
CA SER A 556 32.92 -1.36 -27.21
C SER A 556 32.38 -0.47 -28.34
N PHE A 557 31.35 -0.92 -29.06
CA PHE A 557 30.67 -0.11 -30.07
C PHE A 557 29.55 0.69 -29.39
N HIS A 558 29.70 2.01 -29.36
CA HIS A 558 28.64 2.93 -29.02
C HIS A 558 27.60 2.97 -30.15
N GLN A 559 26.71 1.99 -30.21
CA GLN A 559 25.41 2.27 -30.79
C GLN A 559 24.61 3.04 -29.70
N PRO A 560 23.98 4.17 -30.07
CA PRO A 560 23.00 4.78 -29.16
C PRO A 560 22.01 3.67 -28.78
N ALA A 561 21.87 3.46 -27.49
CA ALA A 561 20.90 2.48 -27.01
C ALA A 561 19.56 2.86 -27.64
N ARG A 562 19.06 2.06 -28.58
CA ARG A 562 17.63 2.07 -28.86
C ARG A 562 16.97 1.88 -27.50
N GLU A 563 16.10 2.80 -27.14
CA GLU A 563 15.23 2.60 -25.99
C GLU A 563 14.66 1.20 -26.15
N LEU A 564 15.17 0.29 -25.33
CA LEU A 564 14.53 -1.01 -25.15
C LEU A 564 13.21 -0.68 -24.47
N ASN A 565 12.17 -0.51 -25.28
CA ASN A 565 10.81 -0.40 -24.83
C ASN A 565 10.46 -1.78 -24.28
N LEU A 566 10.87 -2.06 -23.04
CA LEU A 566 10.59 -3.31 -22.32
C LEU A 566 9.07 -3.47 -22.05
N ASN A 567 8.28 -2.49 -22.46
CA ASN A 567 6.82 -2.48 -22.36
C ASN A 567 6.12 -3.02 -23.62
N GLU A 568 6.85 -3.29 -24.71
CA GLU A 568 6.28 -3.92 -25.90
C GLU A 568 6.32 -5.46 -25.83
N GLN A 569 5.65 -6.05 -24.88
CA GLN A 569 5.07 -7.38 -25.08
C GLN A 569 3.55 -7.24 -25.21
N PRO A 570 2.96 -7.70 -26.33
CA PRO A 570 1.53 -7.58 -26.52
C PRO A 570 0.80 -8.28 -25.38
N LEU A 571 -0.14 -7.59 -24.79
CA LEU A 571 -1.14 -8.15 -23.86
C LEU A 571 -2.02 -9.26 -24.49
N ASP A 572 -1.84 -9.52 -25.78
CA ASP A 572 -2.71 -10.42 -26.58
C ASP A 572 -2.56 -11.91 -26.29
N LEU A 573 -1.53 -12.33 -25.56
CA LEU A 573 -1.33 -13.78 -25.28
C LEU A 573 -2.08 -14.30 -24.04
N VAL A 574 -2.69 -13.43 -23.24
CA VAL A 574 -3.43 -13.84 -22.03
C VAL A 574 -4.96 -13.82 -22.24
N ALA A 575 -5.43 -13.11 -23.25
CA ALA A 575 -6.87 -13.00 -23.53
C ALA A 575 -7.48 -14.22 -24.25
N SER A 576 -6.67 -15.13 -24.78
CA SER A 576 -7.17 -16.28 -25.56
C SER A 576 -7.46 -17.55 -24.73
N GLU A 577 -7.03 -17.63 -23.47
CA GLU A 577 -7.29 -18.81 -22.61
C GLU A 577 -8.29 -18.58 -21.47
N ALA A 578 -8.77 -17.36 -21.28
CA ALA A 578 -9.87 -17.09 -20.36
C ALA A 578 -11.22 -17.17 -21.08
N ARG A 579 -11.58 -18.35 -21.55
CA ARG A 579 -12.99 -18.68 -21.80
C ARG A 579 -13.58 -19.28 -20.52
N TRP A 580 -14.53 -18.58 -19.99
CA TRP A 580 -15.46 -18.93 -18.90
C TRP A 580 -16.14 -20.27 -19.10
#